data_1d46ec9364ba50f1b4d613bff92d9d06
#
_entry.id   1d46ec9364ba50f1b4d613bff92d9d06
#
_cell.length_a   1.000
_cell.length_b   1.000
_cell.length_c   1.000
_cell.angle_alpha   90.00
_cell.angle_beta   90.00
_cell.angle_gamma   90.00
#
_symmetry.space_group_name_H-M   'P 1'
#
loop_
_entity.id
_entity.type
_entity.pdbx_description
1 polymer ?
#
loop_
_entity_poly.entity_id
_entity_poly.type
_entity_poly.pdbx_seq_one_letter_code
_entity_poly.pdbx_strand_id
1 'polypeptide(L)'
;MTLTDALLGPYRSGAAAARPLFTHYDDATGERVELSGTTTANWAAKAANLLRDECDVEPGTPVAVLLPAHWQTAAVLLAAWWCGAEIVEPGAAEWVLCDGGRVDRALAARPLGVVALSLDAFGKGLTGLPAGVVDFAPEVRLHGDDFAPDPVPDTAPALPGRTVAAALADARARAAALGIGPGDRVLSTREWGTPEGVTADGVTDGLLAVLAAGASLVQCRHADAAALERRAVTERTTVRLG
;
A
#
# COMPACT_ATOMS: atom_id res chain seq x y z
N MET A 1 -1.31 -1.41 -19.21
CA MET A 1 -1.52 -2.27 -18.01
C MET A 1 -1.00 -1.50 -16.81
N THR A 2 -1.80 -1.32 -15.77
CA THR A 2 -1.38 -0.57 -14.59
C THR A 2 -0.30 -1.32 -13.78
N LEU A 3 0.44 -0.59 -12.91
CA LEU A 3 1.40 -1.22 -12.00
C LEU A 3 0.70 -2.25 -11.10
N THR A 4 -0.51 -1.93 -10.62
CA THR A 4 -1.31 -2.83 -9.77
C THR A 4 -1.73 -4.09 -10.50
N ASP A 5 -2.13 -4.02 -11.77
CA ASP A 5 -2.46 -5.22 -12.54
C ASP A 5 -1.27 -6.17 -12.66
N ALA A 6 -0.07 -5.61 -12.87
CA ALA A 6 1.15 -6.40 -12.95
C ALA A 6 1.51 -7.06 -11.60
N LEU A 7 1.28 -6.36 -10.48
CA LEU A 7 1.62 -6.83 -9.14
C LEU A 7 0.57 -7.78 -8.55
N LEU A 8 -0.72 -7.46 -8.67
CA LEU A 8 -1.80 -8.25 -8.08
C LEU A 8 -2.35 -9.34 -9.01
N GLY A 9 -2.10 -9.27 -10.32
CA GLY A 9 -2.61 -10.25 -11.27
C GLY A 9 -2.43 -11.71 -10.83
N PRO A 10 -1.22 -12.12 -10.38
CA PRO A 10 -0.96 -13.48 -9.91
C PRO A 10 -1.78 -13.94 -8.70
N TYR A 11 -2.30 -12.99 -7.90
CA TYR A 11 -2.99 -13.27 -6.65
C TYR A 11 -4.53 -13.12 -6.74
N ARG A 12 -5.06 -12.74 -7.90
CA ARG A 12 -6.51 -12.52 -8.08
C ARG A 12 -7.29 -13.78 -8.46
N SER A 13 -6.60 -14.87 -8.78
CA SER A 13 -7.25 -16.12 -9.21
C SER A 13 -6.49 -17.36 -8.78
N GLY A 14 -7.14 -18.51 -8.89
CA GLY A 14 -6.54 -19.79 -8.57
C GLY A 14 -6.21 -19.97 -7.09
N ALA A 15 -5.25 -20.84 -6.79
CA ALA A 15 -4.87 -21.16 -5.40
C ALA A 15 -4.21 -19.98 -4.66
N ALA A 16 -3.59 -19.06 -5.37
CA ALA A 16 -2.93 -17.90 -4.77
C ALA A 16 -3.95 -16.88 -4.21
N ALA A 17 -5.14 -16.80 -4.80
CA ALA A 17 -6.18 -15.86 -4.39
C ALA A 17 -6.67 -16.09 -2.94
N ALA A 18 -6.72 -17.34 -2.51
CA ALA A 18 -7.19 -17.70 -1.17
C ALA A 18 -6.05 -17.75 -0.12
N ARG A 19 -4.79 -17.71 -0.54
CA ARG A 19 -3.64 -17.74 0.38
C ARG A 19 -3.40 -16.38 1.01
N PRO A 20 -2.84 -16.33 2.25
CA PRO A 20 -2.37 -15.09 2.83
C PRO A 20 -1.36 -14.40 1.92
N LEU A 21 -1.67 -13.17 1.52
CA LEU A 21 -0.78 -12.31 0.75
C LEU A 21 -0.11 -11.28 1.66
N PHE A 22 -0.88 -10.69 2.56
CA PHE A 22 -0.41 -9.68 3.47
C PHE A 22 -0.78 -10.04 4.92
N THR A 23 0.20 -10.15 5.80
CA THR A 23 -0.01 -10.27 7.25
C THR A 23 0.67 -9.09 7.92
N HIS A 24 -0.08 -8.36 8.74
CA HIS A 24 0.42 -7.20 9.48
C HIS A 24 0.44 -7.50 10.97
N TYR A 25 1.52 -7.10 11.63
CA TYR A 25 1.66 -7.10 13.08
C TYR A 25 2.07 -5.71 13.55
N ASP A 26 1.47 -5.24 14.64
CA ASP A 26 1.94 -4.07 15.39
C ASP A 26 2.09 -4.42 16.86
N ASP A 27 3.34 -4.44 17.36
CA ASP A 27 3.63 -4.83 18.75
C ASP A 27 3.26 -3.76 19.77
N ALA A 28 3.08 -2.50 19.33
CA ALA A 28 2.62 -1.43 20.22
C ALA A 28 1.13 -1.56 20.56
N THR A 29 0.33 -2.12 19.64
CA THR A 29 -1.13 -2.29 19.80
C THR A 29 -1.55 -3.72 20.03
N GLY A 30 -0.69 -4.70 19.72
CA GLY A 30 -1.01 -6.12 19.71
C GLY A 30 -1.81 -6.56 18.49
N GLU A 31 -1.90 -5.73 17.47
CA GLU A 31 -2.66 -5.98 16.25
C GLU A 31 -2.05 -7.13 15.43
N ARG A 32 -2.93 -8.01 14.91
CA ARG A 32 -2.64 -8.93 13.82
C ARG A 32 -3.79 -8.92 12.82
N VAL A 33 -3.49 -8.54 11.60
CA VAL A 33 -4.43 -8.60 10.46
C VAL A 33 -3.83 -9.47 9.37
N GLU A 34 -4.64 -10.34 8.77
CA GLU A 34 -4.23 -11.18 7.65
C GLU A 34 -5.21 -11.03 6.49
N LEU A 35 -4.69 -10.73 5.32
CA LEU A 35 -5.45 -10.57 4.09
C LEU A 35 -5.00 -11.60 3.06
N SER A 36 -5.95 -12.30 2.45
CA SER A 36 -5.70 -13.12 1.27
C SER A 36 -5.44 -12.27 0.03
N GLY A 37 -5.00 -12.89 -1.06
CA GLY A 37 -4.88 -12.21 -2.35
C GLY A 37 -6.19 -11.55 -2.78
N THR A 38 -7.32 -12.28 -2.68
CA THR A 38 -8.66 -11.74 -2.97
C THR A 38 -9.01 -10.56 -2.07
N THR A 39 -8.81 -10.70 -0.76
CA THR A 39 -9.16 -9.63 0.19
C THR A 39 -8.31 -8.38 -0.03
N THR A 40 -7.01 -8.56 -0.34
CA THR A 40 -6.12 -7.45 -0.69
C THR A 40 -6.58 -6.73 -1.97
N ALA A 41 -6.97 -7.49 -3.00
CA ALA A 41 -7.49 -6.93 -4.24
C ALA A 41 -8.82 -6.18 -4.01
N ASN A 42 -9.73 -6.72 -3.18
CA ASN A 42 -10.98 -6.06 -2.85
C ASN A 42 -10.76 -4.72 -2.12
N TRP A 43 -9.85 -4.68 -1.15
CA TRP A 43 -9.51 -3.42 -0.49
C TRP A 43 -8.89 -2.40 -1.45
N ALA A 44 -7.99 -2.86 -2.34
CA ALA A 44 -7.43 -1.99 -3.38
C ALA A 44 -8.50 -1.48 -4.35
N ALA A 45 -9.47 -2.33 -4.74
CA ALA A 45 -10.58 -1.94 -5.62
C ALA A 45 -11.51 -0.92 -4.97
N LYS A 46 -11.92 -1.16 -3.71
CA LYS A 46 -12.74 -0.19 -2.95
C LYS A 46 -12.03 1.16 -2.82
N ALA A 47 -10.74 1.15 -2.46
CA ALA A 47 -9.95 2.36 -2.35
C ALA A 47 -9.77 3.06 -3.72
N ALA A 48 -9.60 2.31 -4.81
CA ALA A 48 -9.50 2.88 -6.15
C ALA A 48 -10.81 3.54 -6.60
N ASN A 49 -11.96 2.90 -6.34
CA ASN A 49 -13.25 3.51 -6.60
C ASN A 49 -13.46 4.79 -5.78
N LEU A 50 -13.11 4.79 -4.49
CA LEU A 50 -13.16 6.01 -3.65
C LEU A 50 -12.28 7.11 -4.24
N LEU A 51 -11.03 6.81 -4.59
CA LEU A 51 -10.11 7.79 -5.14
C LEU A 51 -10.60 8.37 -6.48
N ARG A 52 -11.15 7.51 -7.36
CA ARG A 52 -11.70 7.96 -8.64
C ARG A 52 -13.00 8.74 -8.49
N ASP A 53 -13.96 8.20 -7.71
CA ASP A 53 -15.34 8.69 -7.72
C ASP A 53 -15.54 9.89 -6.76
N GLU A 54 -14.73 10.01 -5.69
CA GLU A 54 -14.86 11.06 -4.68
C GLU A 54 -13.68 12.05 -4.69
N CYS A 55 -12.53 11.63 -5.25
CA CYS A 55 -11.32 12.45 -5.27
C CYS A 55 -10.88 12.82 -6.70
N ASP A 56 -11.64 12.46 -7.73
CA ASP A 56 -11.32 12.72 -9.14
C ASP A 56 -9.89 12.31 -9.52
N VAL A 57 -9.38 11.22 -8.93
CA VAL A 57 -8.03 10.71 -9.24
C VAL A 57 -8.06 9.98 -10.57
N GLU A 58 -7.38 10.55 -11.56
CA GLU A 58 -7.24 10.08 -12.92
C GLU A 58 -5.78 9.67 -13.23
N PRO A 59 -5.51 9.05 -14.39
CA PRO A 59 -4.14 8.78 -14.81
C PRO A 59 -3.28 10.05 -14.87
N GLY A 60 -2.19 10.04 -14.07
CA GLY A 60 -1.27 11.16 -13.93
C GLY A 60 -1.57 12.10 -12.76
N THR A 61 -2.69 11.94 -12.04
CA THR A 61 -2.95 12.73 -10.83
C THR A 61 -1.85 12.51 -9.78
N PRO A 62 -1.21 13.59 -9.28
CA PRO A 62 -0.17 13.48 -8.26
C PRO A 62 -0.79 13.26 -6.86
N VAL A 63 -0.40 12.17 -6.22
CA VAL A 63 -0.91 11.74 -4.90
C VAL A 63 0.26 11.54 -3.93
N ALA A 64 0.17 12.10 -2.73
CA ALA A 64 1.15 11.83 -1.68
C ALA A 64 0.57 10.87 -0.63
N VAL A 65 1.44 10.00 -0.10
CA VAL A 65 1.06 8.99 0.91
C VAL A 65 1.94 9.17 2.14
N LEU A 66 1.37 9.78 3.19
CA LEU A 66 2.00 10.01 4.49
C LEU A 66 1.54 8.93 5.48
N LEU A 67 1.85 7.69 5.17
CA LEU A 67 1.44 6.51 5.93
C LEU A 67 2.65 5.61 6.22
N PRO A 68 2.65 4.90 7.35
CA PRO A 68 3.69 3.91 7.66
C PRO A 68 3.52 2.63 6.86
N ALA A 69 4.47 1.69 6.99
CA ALA A 69 4.37 0.34 6.44
C ALA A 69 3.20 -0.43 7.10
N HIS A 70 2.05 -0.46 6.45
CA HIS A 70 0.80 -0.99 6.97
C HIS A 70 -0.04 -1.64 5.86
N TRP A 71 -0.93 -2.59 6.19
CA TRP A 71 -1.78 -3.23 5.20
C TRP A 71 -2.73 -2.25 4.48
N GLN A 72 -3.25 -1.23 5.18
CA GLN A 72 -4.06 -0.18 4.54
C GLN A 72 -3.21 0.69 3.61
N THR A 73 -1.96 0.95 3.96
CA THR A 73 -1.02 1.67 3.09
C THR A 73 -0.75 0.90 1.80
N ALA A 74 -0.59 -0.44 1.88
CA ALA A 74 -0.50 -1.28 0.69
C ALA A 74 -1.77 -1.16 -0.18
N ALA A 75 -2.95 -1.22 0.44
CA ALA A 75 -4.22 -1.11 -0.28
C ALA A 75 -4.37 0.23 -1.01
N VAL A 76 -4.05 1.36 -0.35
CA VAL A 76 -4.18 2.69 -1.00
C VAL A 76 -3.09 2.96 -2.03
N LEU A 77 -1.87 2.45 -1.88
CA LEU A 77 -0.84 2.51 -2.91
C LEU A 77 -1.26 1.73 -4.17
N LEU A 78 -1.73 0.51 -3.98
CA LEU A 78 -2.26 -0.31 -5.07
C LEU A 78 -3.48 0.35 -5.73
N ALA A 79 -4.35 1.00 -4.96
CA ALA A 79 -5.48 1.77 -5.46
C ALA A 79 -5.03 2.96 -6.32
N ALA A 80 -4.11 3.78 -5.82
CA ALA A 80 -3.58 4.93 -6.53
C ALA A 80 -2.96 4.53 -7.87
N TRP A 81 -2.13 3.48 -7.89
CA TRP A 81 -1.57 2.96 -9.16
C TRP A 81 -2.60 2.28 -10.06
N TRP A 82 -3.71 1.80 -9.52
CA TRP A 82 -4.81 1.28 -10.33
C TRP A 82 -5.55 2.40 -11.05
N CYS A 83 -5.72 3.57 -10.39
CA CYS A 83 -6.20 4.80 -11.03
C CYS A 83 -5.17 5.41 -11.99
N GLY A 84 -3.91 4.95 -11.99
CA GLY A 84 -2.82 5.52 -12.79
C GLY A 84 -2.19 6.76 -12.18
N ALA A 85 -2.40 7.01 -10.89
CA ALA A 85 -1.81 8.14 -10.18
C ALA A 85 -0.28 8.03 -10.07
N GLU A 86 0.39 9.18 -10.00
CA GLU A 86 1.79 9.30 -9.64
C GLU A 86 1.92 9.52 -8.13
N ILE A 87 2.75 8.73 -7.45
CA ILE A 87 3.11 9.01 -6.06
C ILE A 87 4.20 10.07 -6.03
N VAL A 88 3.94 11.15 -5.29
CA VAL A 88 4.82 12.33 -5.21
C VAL A 88 5.05 12.77 -3.77
N GLU A 89 5.96 13.73 -3.57
CA GLU A 89 6.12 14.41 -2.28
C GLU A 89 4.90 15.29 -1.95
N PRO A 90 4.57 15.51 -0.67
CA PRO A 90 3.34 16.22 -0.26
C PRO A 90 3.16 17.61 -0.89
N GLY A 91 4.26 18.36 -1.07
CA GLY A 91 4.19 19.72 -1.64
C GLY A 91 3.88 19.78 -3.13
N ALA A 92 3.89 18.65 -3.83
CA ALA A 92 3.54 18.53 -5.24
C ALA A 92 2.21 17.79 -5.47
N ALA A 93 1.55 17.33 -4.41
CA ALA A 93 0.37 16.48 -4.50
C ALA A 93 -0.93 17.28 -4.64
N GLU A 94 -1.84 16.79 -5.44
CA GLU A 94 -3.24 17.22 -5.45
C GLU A 94 -4.04 16.57 -4.33
N TRP A 95 -3.77 15.30 -4.04
CA TRP A 95 -4.38 14.58 -2.94
C TRP A 95 -3.32 14.03 -1.98
N VAL A 96 -3.60 14.13 -0.68
CA VAL A 96 -2.73 13.58 0.36
C VAL A 96 -3.48 12.55 1.18
N LEU A 97 -2.98 11.32 1.21
CA LEU A 97 -3.46 10.26 2.07
C LEU A 97 -2.57 10.19 3.31
N CYS A 98 -3.13 10.31 4.50
CA CYS A 98 -2.34 10.35 5.74
C CYS A 98 -3.03 9.61 6.89
N ASP A 99 -2.32 9.29 7.96
CA ASP A 99 -2.95 8.87 9.21
C ASP A 99 -3.50 10.07 10.00
N GLY A 100 -4.36 9.79 10.99
CA GLY A 100 -5.00 10.81 11.80
C GLY A 100 -4.02 11.76 12.50
N GLY A 101 -2.82 11.31 12.84
CA GLY A 101 -1.78 12.13 13.48
C GLY A 101 -1.07 13.09 12.54
N ARG A 102 -1.23 12.93 11.22
CA ARG A 102 -0.57 13.72 10.17
C ARG A 102 -1.53 14.64 9.40
N VAL A 103 -2.80 14.73 9.79
CA VAL A 103 -3.81 15.56 9.10
C VAL A 103 -3.37 17.03 9.00
N ASP A 104 -2.91 17.64 10.09
CA ASP A 104 -2.46 19.05 10.07
C ASP A 104 -1.29 19.25 9.11
N ARG A 105 -0.37 18.29 9.05
CA ARG A 105 0.76 18.31 8.12
C ARG A 105 0.30 18.17 6.66
N ALA A 106 -0.64 17.28 6.40
CA ALA A 106 -1.24 17.10 5.08
C ALA A 106 -1.91 18.39 4.61
N LEU A 107 -2.71 19.03 5.46
CA LEU A 107 -3.37 20.30 5.17
C LEU A 107 -2.36 21.45 4.95
N ALA A 108 -1.23 21.46 5.67
CA ALA A 108 -0.18 22.47 5.49
C ALA A 108 0.47 22.44 4.10
N ALA A 109 0.44 21.30 3.39
CA ALA A 109 0.89 21.17 2.00
C ALA A 109 -0.08 21.83 1.00
N ARG A 110 -1.29 22.20 1.42
CA ARG A 110 -2.36 22.84 0.62
C ARG A 110 -2.78 22.02 -0.61
N PRO A 111 -3.06 20.72 -0.46
CA PRO A 111 -3.59 19.92 -1.54
C PRO A 111 -5.05 20.32 -1.87
N LEU A 112 -5.62 19.78 -2.94
CA LEU A 112 -7.04 19.90 -3.25
C LEU A 112 -7.88 19.17 -2.18
N GLY A 113 -7.38 18.03 -1.66
CA GLY A 113 -8.05 17.31 -0.60
C GLY A 113 -7.13 16.38 0.20
N VAL A 114 -7.65 15.95 1.34
CA VAL A 114 -6.98 15.04 2.26
C VAL A 114 -7.90 13.86 2.58
N VAL A 115 -7.36 12.65 2.47
CA VAL A 115 -8.01 11.41 2.91
C VAL A 115 -7.28 10.91 4.15
N ALA A 116 -7.96 10.83 5.28
CA ALA A 116 -7.39 10.42 6.56
C ALA A 116 -7.75 8.97 6.89
N LEU A 117 -6.73 8.16 7.21
CA LEU A 117 -6.85 6.76 7.60
C LEU A 117 -6.63 6.62 9.10
N SER A 118 -7.49 5.85 9.77
CA SER A 118 -7.32 5.54 11.19
C SER A 118 -6.22 4.51 11.44
N LEU A 119 -5.90 3.70 10.45
CA LEU A 119 -5.06 2.50 10.55
C LEU A 119 -5.57 1.47 11.58
N ASP A 120 -6.82 1.56 11.96
CA ASP A 120 -7.45 0.62 12.90
C ASP A 120 -7.67 -0.74 12.26
N ALA A 121 -7.38 -1.83 13.00
CA ALA A 121 -7.47 -3.21 12.52
C ALA A 121 -8.88 -3.59 12.03
N PHE A 122 -9.91 -3.00 12.63
CA PHE A 122 -11.32 -3.27 12.30
C PHE A 122 -11.92 -2.18 11.41
N GLY A 123 -11.10 -1.21 10.97
CA GLY A 123 -11.51 -0.10 10.12
C GLY A 123 -12.48 0.85 10.84
N LYS A 124 -12.25 1.15 12.11
CA LYS A 124 -12.99 2.19 12.84
C LYS A 124 -12.62 3.55 12.26
N GLY A 125 -13.63 4.40 12.02
CA GLY A 125 -13.42 5.77 11.55
C GLY A 125 -12.73 6.66 12.58
N LEU A 126 -12.26 7.81 12.11
CA LEU A 126 -11.65 8.87 12.92
C LEU A 126 -12.72 9.78 13.51
N THR A 127 -12.41 10.43 14.62
CA THR A 127 -13.26 11.45 15.24
C THR A 127 -12.54 12.79 15.24
N GLY A 128 -13.32 13.88 15.09
CA GLY A 128 -12.76 15.24 15.20
C GLY A 128 -11.93 15.67 13.97
N LEU A 129 -12.15 15.07 12.81
CA LEU A 129 -11.51 15.51 11.57
C LEU A 129 -11.94 16.94 11.20
N PRO A 130 -11.02 17.77 10.69
CA PRO A 130 -11.36 19.07 10.12
C PRO A 130 -12.38 18.94 8.98
N ALA A 131 -13.20 19.97 8.77
CA ALA A 131 -14.14 20.02 7.67
C ALA A 131 -13.40 19.89 6.33
N GLY A 132 -13.92 19.04 5.41
CA GLY A 132 -13.34 18.79 4.10
C GLY A 132 -12.28 17.70 4.07
N VAL A 133 -11.91 17.11 5.22
CA VAL A 133 -11.07 15.92 5.27
C VAL A 133 -11.97 14.69 5.17
N VAL A 134 -11.67 13.81 4.20
CA VAL A 134 -12.39 12.55 3.99
C VAL A 134 -11.93 11.51 5.01
N ASP A 135 -12.86 10.90 5.76
CA ASP A 135 -12.56 9.74 6.60
C ASP A 135 -12.58 8.46 5.74
N PHE A 136 -11.43 7.85 5.54
CA PHE A 136 -11.28 6.67 4.69
C PHE A 136 -12.18 5.50 5.13
N ALA A 137 -12.25 5.22 6.43
CA ALA A 137 -12.83 3.98 6.92
C ALA A 137 -14.35 3.84 6.68
N PRO A 138 -15.21 4.84 6.92
CA PRO A 138 -16.61 4.77 6.54
C PRO A 138 -16.81 4.85 5.03
N GLU A 139 -16.09 5.75 4.33
CA GLU A 139 -16.31 6.01 2.91
C GLU A 139 -15.90 4.84 2.03
N VAL A 140 -14.73 4.25 2.25
CA VAL A 140 -14.22 3.13 1.44
C VAL A 140 -15.17 1.92 1.42
N ARG A 141 -15.99 1.74 2.45
CA ARG A 141 -16.95 0.62 2.54
C ARG A 141 -18.16 0.78 1.65
N LEU A 142 -18.43 1.98 1.17
CA LEU A 142 -19.53 2.27 0.27
C LEU A 142 -19.22 1.86 -1.18
N HIS A 143 -17.95 1.61 -1.48
CA HIS A 143 -17.47 1.29 -2.82
C HIS A 143 -17.40 -0.22 -3.10
N GLY A 144 -17.45 -0.57 -4.40
CA GLY A 144 -17.45 -1.95 -4.87
C GLY A 144 -16.08 -2.65 -4.76
N ASP A 145 -16.12 -3.98 -4.75
CA ASP A 145 -14.94 -4.86 -4.69
C ASP A 145 -14.24 -5.06 -6.05
N ASP A 146 -14.83 -4.53 -7.12
CA ASP A 146 -14.29 -4.57 -8.48
C ASP A 146 -13.90 -3.17 -8.94
N PHE A 147 -12.80 -3.07 -9.66
CA PHE A 147 -12.32 -1.83 -10.27
C PHE A 147 -11.90 -2.10 -11.73
N ALA A 148 -12.37 -1.26 -12.64
CA ALA A 148 -11.97 -1.26 -14.05
C ALA A 148 -11.07 -0.05 -14.29
N PRO A 149 -9.74 -0.25 -14.43
CA PRO A 149 -8.81 0.85 -14.63
C PRO A 149 -8.91 1.44 -16.04
N ASP A 150 -8.66 2.73 -16.14
CA ASP A 150 -8.41 3.36 -17.42
C ASP A 150 -7.07 2.86 -18.03
N PRO A 151 -6.90 2.98 -19.35
CA PRO A 151 -5.65 2.62 -19.99
C PRO A 151 -4.48 3.50 -19.49
N VAL A 152 -3.48 2.87 -18.89
CA VAL A 152 -2.25 3.55 -18.44
C VAL A 152 -1.07 3.05 -19.27
N PRO A 153 -0.33 3.94 -19.97
CA PRO A 153 0.86 3.54 -20.71
C PRO A 153 2.00 3.17 -19.76
N ASP A 154 2.87 2.27 -20.18
CA ASP A 154 4.04 1.82 -19.39
C ASP A 154 5.03 2.98 -19.10
N THR A 155 4.95 4.06 -19.89
CA THR A 155 5.75 5.29 -19.73
C THR A 155 5.13 6.29 -18.75
N ALA A 156 3.90 6.06 -18.25
CA ALA A 156 3.29 6.94 -17.26
C ALA A 156 4.10 6.94 -15.96
N PRO A 157 4.20 8.09 -15.28
CA PRO A 157 4.86 8.16 -13.98
C PRO A 157 4.07 7.35 -12.93
N ALA A 158 4.77 6.68 -12.01
CA ALA A 158 4.16 5.89 -10.95
C ALA A 158 4.76 6.18 -9.56
N LEU A 159 6.07 6.49 -9.53
CA LEU A 159 6.83 6.84 -8.32
C LEU A 159 7.77 7.98 -8.66
N PRO A 160 8.32 8.71 -7.67
CA PRO A 160 9.27 9.78 -7.93
C PRO A 160 10.41 9.34 -8.87
N GLY A 161 10.45 9.93 -10.07
CA GLY A 161 11.45 9.63 -11.10
C GLY A 161 11.34 8.25 -11.76
N ARG A 162 10.23 7.53 -11.59
CA ARG A 162 10.04 6.17 -12.15
C ARG A 162 8.70 6.03 -12.86
N THR A 163 8.75 5.54 -14.08
CA THR A 163 7.55 5.14 -14.83
C THR A 163 7.02 3.80 -14.32
N VAL A 164 5.81 3.43 -14.76
CA VAL A 164 5.23 2.10 -14.49
C VAL A 164 6.20 0.97 -14.86
N ALA A 165 6.77 1.05 -16.08
CA ALA A 165 7.73 0.03 -16.55
C ALA A 165 9.00 0.01 -15.69
N ALA A 166 9.57 1.18 -15.36
CA ALA A 166 10.77 1.29 -14.54
C ALA A 166 10.52 0.77 -13.12
N ALA A 167 9.42 1.17 -12.48
CA ALA A 167 9.06 0.70 -11.14
C ALA A 167 8.91 -0.83 -11.07
N LEU A 168 8.30 -1.44 -12.10
CA LEU A 168 8.16 -2.89 -12.17
C LEU A 168 9.50 -3.59 -12.43
N ALA A 169 10.36 -3.03 -13.28
CA ALA A 169 11.70 -3.55 -13.54
C ALA A 169 12.57 -3.50 -12.29
N ASP A 170 12.57 -2.35 -11.59
CA ASP A 170 13.29 -2.17 -10.33
C ASP A 170 12.80 -3.13 -9.25
N ALA A 171 11.49 -3.31 -9.11
CA ALA A 171 10.90 -4.25 -8.16
C ALA A 171 11.38 -5.69 -8.41
N ARG A 172 11.42 -6.14 -9.68
CA ARG A 172 11.91 -7.47 -10.05
C ARG A 172 13.42 -7.61 -9.80
N ALA A 173 14.20 -6.61 -10.18
CA ALA A 173 15.64 -6.61 -9.95
C ALA A 173 15.95 -6.63 -8.44
N ARG A 174 15.18 -5.89 -7.65
CA ARG A 174 15.31 -5.84 -6.21
C ARG A 174 14.92 -7.16 -5.55
N ALA A 175 13.84 -7.80 -5.99
CA ALA A 175 13.45 -9.14 -5.53
C ALA A 175 14.59 -10.15 -5.74
N ALA A 176 15.17 -10.16 -6.93
CA ALA A 176 16.32 -11.04 -7.24
C ALA A 176 17.53 -10.75 -6.35
N ALA A 177 17.86 -9.47 -6.12
CA ALA A 177 18.97 -9.06 -5.26
C ALA A 177 18.76 -9.41 -3.79
N LEU A 178 17.50 -9.45 -3.34
CA LEU A 178 17.11 -9.85 -1.98
C LEU A 178 16.90 -11.38 -1.84
N GLY A 179 17.04 -12.13 -2.91
CA GLY A 179 16.82 -13.58 -2.93
C GLY A 179 15.36 -13.98 -2.72
N ILE A 180 14.42 -13.12 -3.09
CA ILE A 180 12.97 -13.37 -2.97
C ILE A 180 12.48 -14.03 -4.26
N GLY A 181 11.85 -15.19 -4.15
CA GLY A 181 11.27 -15.93 -5.26
C GLY A 181 9.79 -16.23 -5.11
N PRO A 182 9.18 -16.84 -6.15
CA PRO A 182 7.76 -17.22 -6.12
C PRO A 182 7.44 -18.17 -4.95
N GLY A 183 6.39 -17.83 -4.21
CA GLY A 183 5.93 -18.62 -3.08
C GLY A 183 6.67 -18.38 -1.77
N ASP A 184 7.69 -17.54 -1.74
CA ASP A 184 8.33 -17.12 -0.50
C ASP A 184 7.35 -16.37 0.41
N ARG A 185 7.62 -16.47 1.71
CA ARG A 185 6.93 -15.69 2.73
C ARG A 185 7.94 -14.82 3.44
N VAL A 186 7.86 -13.52 3.19
CA VAL A 186 8.86 -12.53 3.61
C VAL A 186 8.44 -11.87 4.91
N LEU A 187 9.24 -12.03 5.98
CA LEU A 187 9.08 -11.26 7.21
C LEU A 187 9.91 -9.97 7.08
N SER A 188 9.26 -8.83 7.28
CA SER A 188 9.89 -7.51 7.12
C SER A 188 9.58 -6.60 8.31
N THR A 189 10.61 -5.88 8.76
CA THR A 189 10.49 -4.75 9.67
C THR A 189 10.81 -3.42 8.99
N ARG A 190 11.03 -3.45 7.66
CA ARG A 190 11.38 -2.26 6.89
C ARG A 190 10.22 -1.27 6.84
N GLU A 191 10.52 0.00 7.08
CA GLU A 191 9.61 1.08 6.76
C GLU A 191 9.59 1.33 5.25
N TRP A 192 8.45 1.81 4.74
CA TRP A 192 8.28 2.10 3.30
C TRP A 192 8.58 3.56 2.95
N GLY A 193 9.06 4.31 3.92
CA GLY A 193 9.37 5.72 3.74
C GLY A 193 9.97 6.35 4.98
N THR A 194 9.80 7.64 5.08
CA THR A 194 10.23 8.49 6.18
C THR A 194 9.02 9.10 6.91
N PRO A 195 9.20 9.88 7.97
CA PRO A 195 8.10 10.65 8.54
C PRO A 195 7.41 11.60 7.56
N GLU A 196 8.07 11.95 6.47
CA GLU A 196 7.58 12.81 5.39
C GLU A 196 6.62 12.10 4.43
N GLY A 197 6.63 10.79 4.39
CA GLY A 197 5.80 9.97 3.52
C GLY A 197 6.56 8.76 2.95
N VAL A 198 5.89 7.99 2.11
CA VAL A 198 6.52 6.87 1.42
C VAL A 198 7.60 7.36 0.45
N THR A 199 8.66 6.57 0.29
CA THR A 199 9.72 6.86 -0.68
C THR A 199 9.75 5.79 -1.77
N ALA A 200 10.25 6.14 -2.96
CA ALA A 200 10.35 5.20 -4.07
C ALA A 200 11.16 3.95 -3.69
N ASP A 201 12.29 4.13 -3.02
CA ASP A 201 13.15 3.01 -2.60
C ASP A 201 12.52 2.21 -1.46
N GLY A 202 11.93 2.88 -0.45
CA GLY A 202 11.27 2.21 0.68
C GLY A 202 10.11 1.32 0.22
N VAL A 203 9.26 1.84 -0.67
CA VAL A 203 8.15 1.06 -1.24
C VAL A 203 8.66 -0.05 -2.15
N THR A 204 9.69 0.21 -2.96
CA THR A 204 10.29 -0.82 -3.83
C THR A 204 10.87 -1.97 -3.01
N ASP A 205 11.62 -1.67 -1.96
CA ASP A 205 12.26 -2.67 -1.10
C ASP A 205 11.26 -3.42 -0.20
N GLY A 206 10.28 -2.70 0.34
CA GLY A 206 9.39 -3.24 1.37
C GLY A 206 8.10 -3.88 0.84
N LEU A 207 7.63 -3.46 -0.34
CA LEU A 207 6.36 -3.91 -0.88
C LEU A 207 6.49 -4.45 -2.31
N LEU A 208 6.99 -3.62 -3.26
CA LEU A 208 6.92 -3.97 -4.68
C LEU A 208 7.79 -5.18 -5.03
N ALA A 209 8.98 -5.30 -4.44
CA ALA A 209 9.86 -6.45 -4.66
C ALA A 209 9.19 -7.77 -4.24
N VAL A 210 8.48 -7.76 -3.11
CA VAL A 210 7.77 -8.95 -2.61
C VAL A 210 6.63 -9.34 -3.56
N LEU A 211 5.79 -8.38 -3.95
CA LEU A 211 4.66 -8.64 -4.85
C LEU A 211 5.12 -9.05 -6.25
N ALA A 212 6.14 -8.38 -6.80
CA ALA A 212 6.69 -8.67 -8.13
C ALA A 212 7.37 -10.04 -8.21
N ALA A 213 7.85 -10.56 -7.07
CA ALA A 213 8.42 -11.92 -6.97
C ALA A 213 7.37 -13.03 -6.92
N GLY A 214 6.09 -12.74 -6.73
CA GLY A 214 5.08 -13.75 -6.45
C GLY A 214 5.14 -14.29 -5.02
N ALA A 215 5.64 -13.48 -4.08
CA ALA A 215 5.80 -13.80 -2.66
C ALA A 215 4.72 -13.14 -1.79
N SER A 216 4.62 -13.54 -0.53
CA SER A 216 3.72 -12.96 0.46
C SER A 216 4.50 -12.21 1.55
N LEU A 217 3.88 -11.19 2.15
CA LEU A 217 4.52 -10.28 3.10
C LEU A 217 3.95 -10.44 4.51
N VAL A 218 4.83 -10.60 5.49
CA VAL A 218 4.56 -10.46 6.92
C VAL A 218 5.24 -9.18 7.39
N GLN A 219 4.50 -8.08 7.44
CA GLN A 219 5.00 -6.77 7.87
C GLN A 219 4.86 -6.62 9.38
N CYS A 220 5.95 -6.31 10.06
CA CYS A 220 5.98 -6.09 11.50
C CYS A 220 6.37 -4.64 11.81
N ARG A 221 5.52 -3.94 12.57
CA ARG A 221 5.79 -2.60 13.09
C ARG A 221 6.06 -2.66 14.59
N HIS A 222 6.81 -1.67 15.11
CA HIS A 222 7.20 -1.58 16.52
C HIS A 222 7.75 -2.91 17.07
N ALA A 223 8.50 -3.61 16.23
CA ALA A 223 8.80 -5.03 16.39
C ALA A 223 9.62 -5.32 17.65
N ASP A 224 9.12 -6.21 18.51
CA ASP A 224 9.89 -6.85 19.57
C ASP A 224 10.77 -7.96 18.98
N ALA A 225 12.08 -7.88 19.23
CA ALA A 225 13.05 -8.84 18.71
C ALA A 225 12.73 -10.29 19.10
N ALA A 226 12.28 -10.52 20.34
CA ALA A 226 11.90 -11.86 20.78
C ALA A 226 10.60 -12.36 20.10
N ALA A 227 9.68 -11.46 19.75
CA ALA A 227 8.48 -11.78 19.00
C ALA A 227 8.80 -12.13 17.54
N LEU A 228 9.75 -11.46 16.90
CA LEU A 228 10.13 -11.73 15.51
C LEU A 228 10.58 -13.17 15.27
N GLU A 229 11.37 -13.75 16.19
CA GLU A 229 11.81 -15.14 16.07
C GLU A 229 10.62 -16.12 16.15
N ARG A 230 9.70 -15.90 17.07
CA ARG A 230 8.50 -16.72 17.18
C ARG A 230 7.59 -16.57 15.95
N ARG A 231 7.45 -15.36 15.42
CA ARG A 231 6.67 -15.07 14.20
C ARG A 231 7.26 -15.77 12.99
N ALA A 232 8.57 -15.72 12.83
CA ALA A 232 9.23 -16.39 11.71
C ALA A 232 8.86 -17.88 11.65
N VAL A 233 8.79 -18.56 12.80
CA VAL A 233 8.37 -19.96 12.89
C VAL A 233 6.87 -20.11 12.66
N THR A 234 6.04 -19.30 13.34
CA THR A 234 4.57 -19.38 13.27
C THR A 234 4.06 -19.09 11.87
N GLU A 235 4.59 -18.04 11.24
CA GLU A 235 4.21 -17.60 9.89
C GLU A 235 4.95 -18.40 8.80
N ARG A 236 5.88 -19.30 9.17
CA ARG A 236 6.67 -20.11 8.24
C ARG A 236 7.39 -19.25 7.21
N THR A 237 8.01 -18.16 7.67
CA THR A 237 8.71 -17.23 6.78
C THR A 237 10.00 -17.86 6.24
N THR A 238 10.29 -17.58 4.97
CA THR A 238 11.46 -18.14 4.25
C THR A 238 12.55 -17.09 4.05
N VAL A 239 12.18 -15.80 4.02
CA VAL A 239 13.09 -14.66 3.83
C VAL A 239 12.84 -13.64 4.93
N ARG A 240 13.91 -12.93 5.36
CA ARG A 240 13.83 -11.81 6.31
C ARG A 240 14.43 -10.54 5.73
N LEU A 241 13.74 -9.43 5.93
CA LEU A 241 14.16 -8.08 5.58
C LEU A 241 14.11 -7.21 6.84
N GLY A 242 15.23 -6.67 7.26
CA GLY A 242 15.39 -5.80 8.42
C GLY A 242 16.47 -4.77 8.20
#